data_19229c6768220cf40656c6605fb5d065
#
_entry.id   19229c6768220cf40656c6605fb5d065
#
_cell.length_a   1.000
_cell.length_b   1.000
_cell.length_c   1.000
_cell.angle_alpha   90.00
_cell.angle_beta   90.00
_cell.angle_gamma   90.00
#
_symmetry.space_group_name_H-M   'P 1'
#
loop_
_entity.id
_entity.type
_entity.pdbx_description
1 polymer ?
#
loop_
_entity_poly.entity_id
_entity_poly.type
_entity_poly.pdbx_seq_one_letter_code
_entity_poly.pdbx_strand_id
1 'polypeptide(L)'
;KDKTAEKIYYSLLGYKKISIPLSEFPSDGKIILEPEEFHLEEVKVTAQRIIEKQDTLVYSVAGFSQPQDRSIADVIAKMPGMEVKENGQISFNGKNINKFYIEGLDLMNDRYALASNNISKQRIKSVEVLQNHQPVELLRGKSFSEQAAINLVLEDDSKMNLVGTADLGLGANKDDFLYNNRLMAMLFGKKHQNLS
;
A
#
# COMPACT_ATOMS: atom_id res chain seq x y z
N LYS A 1 59.65 -6.84 -26.97
CA LYS A 1 59.66 -6.26 -25.59
C LYS A 1 58.81 -7.14 -24.75
N ASP A 2 59.40 -8.03 -23.98
CA ASP A 2 58.69 -8.91 -23.05
C ASP A 2 58.13 -8.06 -21.93
N LYS A 3 56.78 -8.05 -21.80
CA LYS A 3 56.12 -7.48 -20.63
C LYS A 3 56.22 -8.53 -19.53
N THR A 4 57.16 -8.37 -18.63
CA THR A 4 57.24 -9.21 -17.43
C THR A 4 56.04 -8.89 -16.56
N ALA A 5 55.24 -9.90 -16.24
CA ALA A 5 54.08 -9.72 -15.32
C ALA A 5 54.64 -9.44 -13.92
N GLU A 6 54.24 -8.32 -13.31
CA GLU A 6 54.73 -7.93 -11.99
C GLU A 6 53.87 -8.51 -10.84
N LYS A 7 52.63 -8.86 -11.10
CA LYS A 7 51.65 -9.34 -10.09
C LYS A 7 50.71 -10.39 -10.66
N ILE A 8 50.33 -11.34 -9.82
CA ILE A 8 49.31 -12.35 -10.13
C ILE A 8 48.09 -12.04 -9.29
N TYR A 9 46.92 -12.06 -9.93
CA TYR A 9 45.63 -11.81 -9.28
C TYR A 9 44.84 -13.09 -9.14
N TYR A 10 44.34 -13.36 -7.92
CA TYR A 10 43.48 -14.49 -7.65
C TYR A 10 42.10 -14.01 -7.27
N SER A 11 41.08 -14.57 -7.89
CA SER A 11 39.69 -14.24 -7.64
C SER A 11 38.86 -15.52 -7.66
N LEU A 12 38.17 -15.80 -6.56
CA LEU A 12 37.22 -16.91 -6.44
C LEU A 12 35.94 -16.37 -5.79
N LEU A 13 34.83 -16.86 -6.27
CA LEU A 13 33.53 -16.46 -5.71
C LEU A 13 33.44 -16.89 -4.24
N GLY A 14 33.07 -15.95 -3.34
CA GLY A 14 33.04 -16.20 -1.90
C GLY A 14 34.34 -15.98 -1.13
N TYR A 15 35.39 -15.50 -1.82
CA TYR A 15 36.69 -15.24 -1.21
C TYR A 15 37.21 -13.86 -1.58
N LYS A 16 38.00 -13.25 -0.68
CA LYS A 16 38.68 -11.97 -0.93
C LYS A 16 39.63 -12.07 -2.10
N LYS A 17 39.59 -11.10 -3.00
CA LYS A 17 40.54 -10.97 -4.09
C LYS A 17 41.92 -10.62 -3.53
N ILE A 18 42.92 -11.38 -3.88
CA ILE A 18 44.30 -11.10 -3.51
C ILE A 18 45.16 -10.89 -4.73
N SER A 19 46.19 -10.05 -4.61
CA SER A 19 47.21 -9.85 -5.60
C SER A 19 48.57 -10.09 -4.98
N ILE A 20 49.38 -10.96 -5.58
CA ILE A 20 50.68 -11.33 -5.08
C ILE A 20 51.73 -10.91 -6.12
N PRO A 21 52.74 -10.12 -5.73
CA PRO A 21 53.89 -9.84 -6.59
C PRO A 21 54.60 -11.14 -6.96
N LEU A 22 55.10 -11.22 -8.18
CA LEU A 22 55.80 -12.43 -8.65
C LEU A 22 57.05 -12.75 -7.81
N SER A 23 57.66 -11.74 -7.20
CA SER A 23 58.81 -11.86 -6.29
C SER A 23 58.45 -12.51 -4.94
N GLU A 24 57.19 -12.47 -4.54
CA GLU A 24 56.70 -13.00 -3.25
C GLU A 24 55.85 -14.26 -3.42
N PHE A 25 55.91 -14.87 -4.62
CA PHE A 25 55.14 -16.08 -4.89
C PHE A 25 55.66 -17.24 -4.05
N PRO A 26 54.76 -17.96 -3.32
CA PRO A 26 55.17 -19.07 -2.45
C PRO A 26 55.84 -20.19 -3.23
N SER A 27 56.98 -20.67 -2.75
CA SER A 27 57.76 -21.75 -3.41
C SER A 27 57.00 -23.08 -3.40
N ASP A 28 56.08 -23.29 -2.49
CA ASP A 28 55.22 -24.48 -2.40
C ASP A 28 53.97 -24.41 -3.29
N GLY A 29 53.78 -23.30 -4.01
CA GLY A 29 52.65 -23.09 -4.91
C GLY A 29 51.28 -23.00 -4.23
N LYS A 30 51.23 -22.91 -2.89
CA LYS A 30 49.95 -22.85 -2.13
C LYS A 30 49.55 -21.42 -1.82
N ILE A 31 48.32 -21.08 -2.16
CA ILE A 31 47.73 -19.78 -1.85
C ILE A 31 46.48 -20.02 -1.02
N ILE A 32 46.45 -19.42 0.16
CA ILE A 32 45.29 -19.49 1.07
C ILE A 32 44.43 -18.27 0.81
N LEU A 33 43.17 -18.48 0.41
CA LEU A 33 42.17 -17.43 0.25
C LEU A 33 41.35 -17.33 1.51
N GLU A 34 41.10 -16.11 1.98
CA GLU A 34 40.18 -15.83 3.10
C GLU A 34 38.74 -15.75 2.59
N PRO A 35 37.79 -16.42 3.26
CA PRO A 35 36.39 -16.25 2.93
C PRO A 35 35.98 -14.78 3.03
N GLU A 36 35.19 -14.30 2.08
CA GLU A 36 34.60 -12.98 2.10
C GLU A 36 33.10 -13.15 2.46
N GLU A 37 32.70 -12.64 3.62
CA GLU A 37 31.30 -12.59 3.98
C GLU A 37 30.64 -11.47 3.15
N PHE A 38 29.85 -11.87 2.16
CA PHE A 38 28.98 -10.93 1.45
C PHE A 38 27.82 -10.58 2.36
N HIS A 39 27.92 -9.49 3.07
CA HIS A 39 26.72 -8.83 3.57
C HIS A 39 25.99 -8.25 2.36
N LEU A 40 24.94 -8.95 1.92
CA LEU A 40 23.98 -8.35 1.02
C LEU A 40 23.38 -7.15 1.76
N GLU A 41 23.77 -5.95 1.35
CA GLU A 41 23.05 -4.76 1.80
C GLU A 41 21.59 -5.00 1.45
N GLU A 42 20.72 -4.95 2.46
CA GLU A 42 19.28 -5.01 2.28
C GLU A 42 18.92 -3.92 1.28
N VAL A 43 18.58 -4.30 0.05
CA VAL A 43 18.06 -3.35 -0.93
C VAL A 43 16.72 -2.87 -0.37
N LYS A 44 16.73 -1.78 0.39
CA LYS A 44 15.54 -1.04 0.76
C LYS A 44 14.92 -0.53 -0.53
N VAL A 45 14.05 -1.32 -1.11
CA VAL A 45 13.16 -0.87 -2.17
C VAL A 45 12.24 0.13 -1.51
N THR A 46 12.60 1.41 -1.58
CA THR A 46 11.70 2.49 -1.19
C THR A 46 10.61 2.51 -2.27
N ALA A 47 9.54 1.78 -2.02
CA ALA A 47 8.38 1.80 -2.88
C ALA A 47 7.95 3.26 -3.06
N GLN A 48 7.78 3.70 -4.30
CA GLN A 48 7.29 5.05 -4.57
C GLN A 48 5.96 5.21 -3.84
N ARG A 49 5.87 6.20 -2.96
CA ARG A 49 4.66 6.45 -2.18
C ARG A 49 3.47 6.84 -3.04
N ILE A 50 3.76 7.53 -4.14
CA ILE A 50 2.76 8.05 -5.09
C ILE A 50 3.27 7.76 -6.50
N ILE A 51 2.38 7.19 -7.31
CA ILE A 51 2.61 6.94 -8.74
C ILE A 51 1.49 7.65 -9.50
N GLU A 52 1.85 8.50 -10.43
CA GLU A 52 0.90 9.14 -11.34
C GLU A 52 0.79 8.32 -12.64
N LYS A 53 -0.45 7.98 -13.01
CA LYS A 53 -0.77 7.26 -14.24
C LYS A 53 -1.90 7.96 -14.95
N GLN A 54 -1.60 8.77 -15.97
CA GLN A 54 -2.60 9.56 -16.68
C GLN A 54 -3.47 10.38 -15.70
N ASP A 55 -4.76 10.11 -15.62
CA ASP A 55 -5.71 10.80 -14.73
C ASP A 55 -5.87 10.11 -13.35
N THR A 56 -4.95 9.22 -12.99
CA THR A 56 -5.02 8.44 -11.75
C THR A 56 -3.77 8.63 -10.90
N LEU A 57 -3.95 9.04 -9.65
CA LEU A 57 -2.90 9.05 -8.64
C LEU A 57 -3.03 7.77 -7.79
N VAL A 58 -1.99 6.97 -7.78
CA VAL A 58 -1.93 5.73 -7.00
C VAL A 58 -1.09 5.95 -5.75
N TYR A 59 -1.71 5.91 -4.59
CA TYR A 59 -1.07 6.03 -3.29
C TYR A 59 -0.82 4.65 -2.68
N SER A 60 0.43 4.34 -2.33
CA SER A 60 0.77 3.11 -1.61
C SER A 60 0.33 3.22 -0.15
N VAL A 61 -0.54 2.34 0.31
CA VAL A 61 -1.00 2.34 1.72
C VAL A 61 0.18 2.12 2.67
N ALA A 62 1.09 1.21 2.35
CA ALA A 62 2.29 0.97 3.16
C ALA A 62 3.18 2.22 3.29
N GLY A 63 3.21 3.09 2.27
CA GLY A 63 3.99 4.32 2.28
C GLY A 63 3.47 5.42 3.21
N PHE A 64 2.18 5.39 3.56
CA PHE A 64 1.51 6.41 4.40
C PHE A 64 1.02 5.86 5.74
N SER A 65 0.99 4.54 5.92
CA SER A 65 0.56 3.89 7.15
C SER A 65 1.50 4.14 8.32
N GLN A 66 0.91 4.32 9.50
CA GLN A 66 1.60 4.38 10.78
C GLN A 66 1.07 3.29 11.72
N PRO A 67 1.83 2.82 12.72
CA PRO A 67 1.39 1.74 13.62
C PRO A 67 0.04 2.00 14.31
N GLN A 68 -0.25 3.25 14.66
CA GLN A 68 -1.49 3.67 15.34
C GLN A 68 -2.73 3.68 14.45
N ASP A 69 -2.58 3.64 13.12
CA ASP A 69 -3.73 3.65 12.21
C ASP A 69 -4.48 2.32 12.29
N ARG A 70 -5.79 2.38 12.40
CA ARG A 70 -6.68 1.22 12.49
C ARG A 70 -7.42 0.98 11.19
N SER A 71 -7.96 2.05 10.62
CA SER A 71 -8.78 2.03 9.41
C SER A 71 -8.05 2.59 8.21
N ILE A 72 -8.60 2.34 7.02
CA ILE A 72 -8.08 2.97 5.81
C ILE A 72 -8.35 4.49 5.79
N ALA A 73 -9.39 4.96 6.48
CA ALA A 73 -9.67 6.39 6.61
C ALA A 73 -8.52 7.14 7.29
N ASP A 74 -7.90 6.55 8.34
CA ASP A 74 -6.76 7.13 9.05
C ASP A 74 -5.55 7.31 8.13
N VAL A 75 -5.38 6.40 7.17
CA VAL A 75 -4.27 6.44 6.20
C VAL A 75 -4.58 7.44 5.09
N ILE A 76 -5.82 7.46 4.58
CA ILE A 76 -6.27 8.41 3.54
C ILE A 76 -6.08 9.85 4.01
N ALA A 77 -6.40 10.16 5.27
CA ALA A 77 -6.24 11.49 5.85
C ALA A 77 -4.78 12.02 5.83
N LYS A 78 -3.79 11.15 5.62
CA LYS A 78 -2.36 11.50 5.55
C LYS A 78 -1.82 11.59 4.12
N MET A 79 -2.64 11.23 3.14
CA MET A 79 -2.25 11.28 1.74
C MET A 79 -2.33 12.72 1.21
N PRO A 80 -1.33 13.20 0.47
CA PRO A 80 -1.35 14.56 -0.08
C PRO A 80 -2.60 14.84 -0.90
N GLY A 81 -3.21 16.00 -0.66
CA GLY A 81 -4.44 16.43 -1.33
C GLY A 81 -5.73 15.81 -0.80
N MET A 82 -5.65 14.85 0.13
CA MET A 82 -6.81 14.18 0.72
C MET A 82 -7.18 14.80 2.05
N GLU A 83 -8.48 14.89 2.31
CA GLU A 83 -9.05 15.29 3.59
C GLU A 83 -10.17 14.32 3.98
N VAL A 84 -10.20 13.90 5.23
CA VAL A 84 -11.26 13.07 5.80
C VAL A 84 -11.91 13.85 6.93
N LYS A 85 -13.18 14.19 6.79
CA LYS A 85 -13.95 14.92 7.81
C LYS A 85 -14.42 13.98 8.92
N GLU A 86 -14.79 14.52 10.07
CA GLU A 86 -15.29 13.74 11.21
C GLU A 86 -16.52 12.88 10.87
N ASN A 87 -17.36 13.35 9.96
CA ASN A 87 -18.52 12.59 9.47
C ASN A 87 -18.13 11.47 8.47
N GLY A 88 -16.83 11.28 8.20
CA GLY A 88 -16.30 10.31 7.27
C GLY A 88 -16.36 10.73 5.79
N GLN A 89 -16.76 11.97 5.51
CA GLN A 89 -16.77 12.50 4.15
C GLN A 89 -15.31 12.74 3.69
N ILE A 90 -15.00 12.28 2.48
CA ILE A 90 -13.66 12.42 1.89
C ILE A 90 -13.69 13.48 0.79
N SER A 91 -12.67 14.32 0.76
CA SER A 91 -12.44 15.30 -0.28
C SER A 91 -11.02 15.17 -0.84
N PHE A 92 -10.87 15.55 -2.12
CA PHE A 92 -9.60 15.63 -2.81
C PHE A 92 -9.41 17.04 -3.36
N ASN A 93 -8.29 17.69 -3.03
CA ASN A 93 -8.00 19.09 -3.37
C ASN A 93 -9.17 20.05 -3.06
N GLY A 94 -9.77 19.88 -1.87
CA GLY A 94 -10.88 20.71 -1.38
C GLY A 94 -12.25 20.39 -1.99
N LYS A 95 -12.36 19.44 -2.92
CA LYS A 95 -13.63 19.01 -3.53
C LYS A 95 -14.03 17.63 -3.02
N ASN A 96 -15.29 17.46 -2.65
CA ASN A 96 -15.80 16.16 -2.22
C ASN A 96 -15.70 15.16 -3.39
N ILE A 97 -15.34 13.91 -3.05
CA ILE A 97 -15.36 12.83 -4.03
C ILE A 97 -16.80 12.54 -4.48
N ASN A 98 -16.96 12.14 -5.73
CA ASN A 98 -18.27 11.81 -6.29
C ASN A 98 -18.58 10.31 -6.25
N LYS A 99 -17.56 9.45 -6.15
CA LYS A 99 -17.70 7.99 -6.08
C LYS A 99 -16.60 7.37 -5.24
N PHE A 100 -16.96 6.23 -4.62
CA PHE A 100 -16.04 5.42 -3.85
C PHE A 100 -16.17 3.95 -4.28
N TYR A 101 -15.10 3.44 -4.86
CA TYR A 101 -15.03 2.09 -5.39
C TYR A 101 -14.17 1.20 -4.50
N ILE A 102 -14.47 -0.09 -4.50
CA ILE A 102 -13.61 -1.15 -3.97
C ILE A 102 -13.44 -2.16 -5.08
N GLU A 103 -12.18 -2.40 -5.51
CA GLU A 103 -11.87 -3.24 -6.69
C GLU A 103 -12.67 -2.81 -7.95
N GLY A 104 -12.90 -1.51 -8.13
CA GLY A 104 -13.65 -0.96 -9.25
C GLY A 104 -15.17 -1.07 -9.14
N LEU A 105 -15.71 -1.60 -8.06
CA LEU A 105 -17.15 -1.78 -7.86
C LEU A 105 -17.73 -0.70 -6.95
N ASP A 106 -18.81 -0.02 -7.40
CA ASP A 106 -19.56 0.95 -6.63
C ASP A 106 -20.56 0.29 -5.71
N LEU A 107 -20.15 0.06 -4.46
CA LEU A 107 -20.96 -0.69 -3.50
C LEU A 107 -21.62 0.19 -2.45
N MET A 108 -21.19 1.43 -2.34
CA MET A 108 -21.42 2.19 -1.14
C MET A 108 -22.54 3.21 -1.26
N ASN A 109 -23.00 3.61 -2.47
CA ASN A 109 -24.10 4.56 -2.67
C ASN A 109 -24.12 5.66 -1.57
N ASP A 110 -23.08 6.47 -1.47
CA ASP A 110 -22.87 7.54 -0.47
C ASP A 110 -22.61 7.08 0.99
N ARG A 111 -22.60 5.77 1.29
CA ARG A 111 -22.27 5.24 2.64
C ARG A 111 -20.80 4.83 2.78
N TYR A 112 -19.91 5.33 1.94
CA TYR A 112 -18.50 4.97 1.94
C TYR A 112 -17.77 5.33 3.26
N ALA A 113 -18.30 6.27 4.04
CA ALA A 113 -17.76 6.58 5.36
C ALA A 113 -17.77 5.36 6.30
N LEU A 114 -18.81 4.51 6.19
CA LEU A 114 -18.86 3.27 6.96
C LEU A 114 -17.77 2.31 6.51
N ALA A 115 -17.54 2.17 5.20
CA ALA A 115 -16.50 1.30 4.69
C ALA A 115 -15.11 1.80 5.07
N SER A 116 -14.80 3.06 4.81
CA SER A 116 -13.47 3.62 5.04
C SER A 116 -13.05 3.57 6.52
N ASN A 117 -14.00 3.74 7.45
CA ASN A 117 -13.75 3.68 8.88
C ASN A 117 -13.62 2.25 9.43
N ASN A 118 -14.17 1.25 8.74
CA ASN A 118 -14.20 -0.13 9.23
C ASN A 118 -13.29 -1.09 8.47
N ILE A 119 -12.80 -0.71 7.29
CA ILE A 119 -11.83 -1.52 6.57
C ILE A 119 -10.43 -1.31 7.17
N SER A 120 -9.81 -2.39 7.61
CA SER A 120 -8.43 -2.35 8.12
C SER A 120 -7.46 -1.97 7.00
N LYS A 121 -6.52 -1.06 7.31
CA LYS A 121 -5.45 -0.65 6.39
C LYS A 121 -4.64 -1.82 5.83
N GLN A 122 -4.48 -2.90 6.60
CA GLN A 122 -3.70 -4.08 6.21
C GLN A 122 -4.30 -4.84 5.03
N ARG A 123 -5.58 -4.61 4.73
CA ARG A 123 -6.28 -5.25 3.62
C ARG A 123 -6.17 -4.49 2.32
N ILE A 124 -5.67 -3.26 2.37
CA ILE A 124 -5.60 -2.35 1.24
C ILE A 124 -4.15 -2.19 0.79
N LYS A 125 -3.90 -2.51 -0.46
CA LYS A 125 -2.61 -2.34 -1.12
C LYS A 125 -2.36 -0.90 -1.52
N SER A 126 -3.35 -0.30 -2.19
CA SER A 126 -3.27 1.07 -2.69
C SER A 126 -4.62 1.76 -2.71
N VAL A 127 -4.56 3.09 -2.65
CA VAL A 127 -5.70 3.99 -2.88
C VAL A 127 -5.47 4.70 -4.20
N GLU A 128 -6.37 4.51 -5.15
CA GLU A 128 -6.34 5.18 -6.44
C GLU A 128 -7.29 6.36 -6.42
N VAL A 129 -6.80 7.54 -6.77
CA VAL A 129 -7.61 8.76 -6.94
C VAL A 129 -7.78 8.98 -8.43
N LEU A 130 -8.99 8.73 -8.91
CA LEU A 130 -9.39 8.94 -10.30
C LEU A 130 -9.77 10.43 -10.46
N GLN A 131 -8.89 11.20 -11.05
CA GLN A 131 -9.12 12.63 -11.30
C GLN A 131 -10.11 12.80 -12.46
N ASN A 132 -10.79 13.94 -12.49
CA ASN A 132 -11.76 14.27 -13.54
C ASN A 132 -12.82 13.19 -13.76
N HIS A 133 -13.17 12.48 -12.67
CA HIS A 133 -14.04 11.32 -12.74
C HIS A 133 -15.46 11.68 -13.12
N GLN A 134 -15.96 11.08 -14.21
CA GLN A 134 -17.34 11.19 -14.64
C GLN A 134 -18.13 9.95 -14.18
N PRO A 135 -19.08 10.11 -13.22
CA PRO A 135 -19.83 8.98 -12.66
C PRO A 135 -20.80 8.36 -13.68
N VAL A 136 -21.23 9.14 -14.67
CA VAL A 136 -22.13 8.66 -15.74
C VAL A 136 -21.31 8.16 -16.92
N GLU A 137 -21.36 6.88 -17.20
CA GLU A 137 -20.53 6.24 -18.21
C GLU A 137 -20.73 6.80 -19.62
N LEU A 138 -22.00 7.14 -19.99
CA LEU A 138 -22.34 7.77 -21.26
C LEU A 138 -21.70 9.15 -21.49
N LEU A 139 -21.34 9.83 -20.41
CA LEU A 139 -20.74 11.17 -20.42
C LEU A 139 -19.21 11.11 -20.32
N ARG A 140 -18.65 9.94 -20.07
CA ARG A 140 -17.20 9.75 -19.96
C ARG A 140 -16.52 10.12 -21.27
N GLY A 141 -15.57 11.05 -21.20
CA GLY A 141 -14.90 11.61 -22.38
C GLY A 141 -15.71 12.62 -23.20
N LYS A 142 -16.97 12.92 -22.83
CA LYS A 142 -17.83 13.91 -23.50
C LYS A 142 -18.09 15.16 -22.67
N SER A 143 -18.11 15.04 -21.35
CA SER A 143 -18.24 16.18 -20.45
C SER A 143 -17.11 16.16 -19.44
N PHE A 144 -16.56 17.33 -19.13
CA PHE A 144 -15.52 17.50 -18.14
C PHE A 144 -16.13 17.44 -16.74
N SER A 145 -15.48 16.71 -15.84
CA SER A 145 -15.81 16.69 -14.42
C SER A 145 -14.57 17.13 -13.62
N GLU A 146 -14.75 18.07 -12.72
CA GLU A 146 -13.68 18.49 -11.81
C GLU A 146 -13.63 17.67 -10.51
N GLN A 147 -14.51 16.69 -10.38
CA GLN A 147 -14.58 15.84 -9.18
C GLN A 147 -13.68 14.62 -9.34
N ALA A 148 -13.24 14.09 -8.23
CA ALA A 148 -12.47 12.86 -8.17
C ALA A 148 -13.33 11.71 -7.61
N ALA A 149 -12.92 10.49 -7.94
CA ALA A 149 -13.40 9.29 -7.27
C ALA A 149 -12.23 8.57 -6.60
N ILE A 150 -12.53 7.75 -5.61
CA ILE A 150 -11.57 6.88 -4.94
C ILE A 150 -11.85 5.45 -5.31
N ASN A 151 -10.80 4.68 -5.57
CA ASN A 151 -10.85 3.23 -5.71
C ASN A 151 -9.85 2.60 -4.73
N LEU A 152 -10.34 1.74 -3.86
CA LEU A 152 -9.50 0.91 -2.99
C LEU A 152 -9.11 -0.38 -3.71
N VAL A 153 -7.83 -0.62 -3.82
CA VAL A 153 -7.27 -1.88 -4.34
C VAL A 153 -6.88 -2.75 -3.16
N LEU A 154 -7.46 -3.94 -3.08
CA LEU A 154 -7.22 -4.88 -1.99
C LEU A 154 -5.89 -5.61 -2.17
N GLU A 155 -5.29 -6.05 -1.06
CA GLU A 155 -4.21 -7.03 -1.09
C GLU A 155 -4.73 -8.37 -1.65
N ASP A 156 -3.85 -9.14 -2.29
CA ASP A 156 -4.25 -10.35 -3.00
C ASP A 156 -4.84 -11.44 -2.09
N ASP A 157 -4.39 -11.53 -0.85
CA ASP A 157 -4.90 -12.42 0.19
C ASP A 157 -6.21 -11.92 0.82
N SER A 158 -6.54 -10.64 0.63
CA SER A 158 -7.74 -9.99 1.18
C SER A 158 -8.95 -10.03 0.25
N LYS A 159 -8.81 -10.59 -0.97
CA LYS A 159 -9.84 -10.55 -2.03
C LYS A 159 -11.05 -11.47 -1.81
N MET A 160 -11.07 -12.27 -0.74
CA MET A 160 -12.22 -13.12 -0.36
C MET A 160 -12.39 -13.18 1.16
N ASN A 161 -12.67 -12.04 1.79
CA ASN A 161 -12.80 -11.98 3.24
C ASN A 161 -14.11 -11.32 3.69
N LEU A 162 -14.72 -11.92 4.70
CA LEU A 162 -15.80 -11.33 5.46
C LEU A 162 -15.22 -10.38 6.53
N VAL A 163 -15.64 -9.12 6.52
CA VAL A 163 -15.34 -8.13 7.55
C VAL A 163 -16.63 -7.83 8.28
N GLY A 164 -16.63 -7.97 9.59
CA GLY A 164 -17.78 -7.63 10.42
C GLY A 164 -17.36 -6.76 11.60
N THR A 165 -18.20 -5.82 11.95
CA THR A 165 -18.12 -5.06 13.21
C THR A 165 -19.44 -5.24 13.97
N ALA A 166 -19.34 -5.45 15.27
CA ALA A 166 -20.46 -5.51 16.18
C ALA A 166 -20.21 -4.52 17.32
N ASP A 167 -21.04 -3.47 17.37
CA ASP A 167 -21.03 -2.52 18.47
C ASP A 167 -22.22 -2.86 19.38
N LEU A 168 -21.94 -3.26 20.59
CA LEU A 168 -22.95 -3.57 21.62
C LEU A 168 -22.83 -2.54 22.74
N GLY A 169 -23.83 -1.70 22.87
CA GLY A 169 -23.94 -0.73 23.95
C GLY A 169 -25.06 -1.08 24.90
N LEU A 170 -24.76 -1.15 26.19
CA LEU A 170 -25.74 -1.32 27.26
C LEU A 170 -25.64 -0.13 28.21
N GLY A 171 -26.75 0.45 28.55
CA GLY A 171 -26.86 1.54 29.52
C GLY A 171 -28.10 1.38 30.39
N ALA A 172 -28.04 1.85 31.62
CA ALA A 172 -29.17 1.90 32.49
C ALA A 172 -29.32 3.32 33.06
N ASN A 173 -30.57 3.83 33.06
CA ASN A 173 -30.98 5.00 33.82
C ASN A 173 -31.96 4.56 34.88
N LYS A 174 -32.34 5.46 35.81
CA LYS A 174 -33.21 5.12 36.96
C LYS A 174 -34.52 4.49 36.55
N ASP A 175 -35.04 4.83 35.37
CA ASP A 175 -36.36 4.42 34.90
C ASP A 175 -36.36 3.59 33.61
N ASP A 176 -35.19 3.49 32.90
CA ASP A 176 -35.13 2.82 31.60
C ASP A 176 -33.82 2.06 31.39
N PHE A 177 -33.93 0.92 30.71
CA PHE A 177 -32.80 0.13 30.20
C PHE A 177 -32.57 0.53 28.75
N LEU A 178 -31.36 1.09 28.46
CA LEU A 178 -30.95 1.54 27.14
C LEU A 178 -30.04 0.49 26.51
N TYR A 179 -30.34 0.14 25.29
CA TYR A 179 -29.48 -0.71 24.49
C TYR A 179 -29.23 -0.12 23.09
N ASN A 180 -28.04 -0.24 22.60
CA ASN A 180 -27.68 0.13 21.23
C ASN A 180 -26.88 -1.03 20.62
N ASN A 181 -27.45 -1.65 19.61
CA ASN A 181 -26.81 -2.76 18.90
C ASN A 181 -26.62 -2.36 17.43
N ARG A 182 -25.38 -2.37 16.97
CA ARG A 182 -25.04 -2.18 15.56
C ARG A 182 -24.25 -3.37 15.09
N LEU A 183 -24.76 -4.05 14.07
CA LEU A 183 -24.08 -5.12 13.38
C LEU A 183 -23.85 -4.69 11.94
N MET A 184 -22.63 -4.81 11.45
CA MET A 184 -22.27 -4.59 10.07
C MET A 184 -21.41 -5.74 9.58
N ALA A 185 -21.76 -6.28 8.41
CA ALA A 185 -20.97 -7.30 7.74
C ALA A 185 -20.70 -6.88 6.29
N MET A 186 -19.46 -7.01 5.85
CA MET A 186 -19.03 -6.73 4.49
C MET A 186 -18.32 -7.94 3.93
N LEU A 187 -18.76 -8.42 2.77
CA LEU A 187 -18.11 -9.49 2.03
C LEU A 187 -17.46 -8.90 0.77
N PHE A 188 -16.16 -9.04 0.66
CA PHE A 188 -15.42 -8.63 -0.53
C PHE A 188 -15.00 -9.85 -1.35
N GLY A 189 -15.32 -9.85 -2.63
CA GLY A 189 -14.89 -10.89 -3.56
C GLY A 189 -14.81 -10.37 -4.99
N LYS A 190 -14.00 -11.00 -5.84
CA LYS A 190 -13.78 -10.58 -7.25
C LYS A 190 -15.05 -10.50 -8.09
N LYS A 191 -16.10 -11.23 -7.72
CA LYS A 191 -17.37 -11.33 -8.48
C LYS A 191 -18.61 -11.06 -7.64
N HIS A 192 -18.51 -11.09 -6.32
CA HIS A 192 -19.63 -10.92 -5.40
C HIS A 192 -19.19 -10.07 -4.23
N GLN A 193 -19.90 -8.99 -4.01
CA GLN A 193 -19.71 -8.12 -2.87
C GLN A 193 -21.08 -7.81 -2.28
N ASN A 194 -21.20 -7.88 -0.97
CA ASN A 194 -22.42 -7.59 -0.25
C ASN A 194 -22.12 -6.73 0.99
N LEU A 195 -22.98 -5.79 1.25
CA LEU A 195 -23.00 -4.97 2.45
C LEU A 195 -24.36 -5.16 3.12
N SER A 196 -24.34 -5.59 4.38
CA SER A 196 -25.54 -5.86 5.19
C SER A 196 -25.43 -5.18 6.53
#